data_b7644496030082f75e02f02e3cd2af2d
#
_entry.id   b7644496030082f75e02f02e3cd2af2d
#
_cell.length_a   1.000
_cell.length_b   1.000
_cell.length_c   1.000
_cell.angle_alpha   90.00
_cell.angle_beta   90.00
_cell.angle_gamma   90.00
#
_symmetry.space_group_name_H-M   'P 1'
#
loop_
_entity.id
_entity.type
_entity.pdbx_description
1 polymer ?
#
loop_
_entity_poly.entity_id
_entity_poly.type
_entity_poly.pdbx_seq_one_letter_code
_entity_poly.pdbx_strand_id
1 'polypeptide(L)'
;MKKNILLVIIAVVACALTSYAQGRKGLYINEVMVQNDSSSVIDDYGLYHGWIELFNSTYAPMDISSVFLTNDANEPKKYPVPLGDVKTEMPPRQHVIFWADNEPNKGTFHLSFKLEAGKDNWIGIYDADGITLIDSVTVPACLVSNTSWARVADGKEGWEVRDGSETKYITPSSNNIIIDTNNKVDMFAEKDSNGFVLTLMAMAIVFSALLVLSICFYVISKIGEQISRVNKLRAQGIAPEEVAKGEKINDSGEEIAAIVMALHEHLNAHDQENTILTINKVKRAYSPWSSKIYGLRELPRR
;
A
#
# COMPACT_ATOMS: atom_id res chain seq x y z
N MET A 1 18.99 28.83 -9.73
CA MET A 1 17.83 28.43 -8.91
C MET A 1 16.73 27.76 -9.70
N LYS A 2 16.18 28.36 -10.76
CA LYS A 2 15.12 27.71 -11.58
C LYS A 2 15.51 26.32 -12.15
N LYS A 3 16.77 26.13 -12.60
CA LYS A 3 17.28 24.83 -13.08
C LYS A 3 17.26 23.73 -11.99
N ASN A 4 17.60 24.07 -10.75
CA ASN A 4 17.65 23.09 -9.65
C ASN A 4 16.26 22.71 -9.16
N ILE A 5 15.32 23.66 -9.18
CA ILE A 5 13.89 23.39 -8.88
C ILE A 5 13.29 22.49 -9.95
N LEU A 6 13.60 22.75 -11.21
CA LEU A 6 13.15 21.92 -12.32
C LEU A 6 13.71 20.49 -12.22
N LEU A 7 14.97 20.32 -11.82
CA LEU A 7 15.59 19.01 -11.59
C LEU A 7 14.91 18.24 -10.44
N VAL A 8 14.57 18.90 -9.36
CA VAL A 8 13.85 18.28 -8.23
C VAL A 8 12.44 17.88 -8.66
N ILE A 9 11.74 18.72 -9.41
CA ILE A 9 10.40 18.39 -9.92
C ILE A 9 10.49 17.20 -10.89
N ILE A 10 11.48 17.17 -11.78
CA ILE A 10 11.70 16.04 -12.70
C ILE A 10 12.02 14.75 -11.91
N ALA A 11 12.84 14.83 -10.86
CA ALA A 11 13.16 13.67 -10.03
C ALA A 11 11.93 13.14 -9.28
N VAL A 12 11.09 14.04 -8.72
CA VAL A 12 9.83 13.66 -8.05
C VAL A 12 8.84 13.05 -9.05
N VAL A 13 8.71 13.63 -10.24
CA VAL A 13 7.85 13.10 -11.31
C VAL A 13 8.40 11.76 -11.83
N ALA A 14 9.71 11.60 -11.98
CA ALA A 14 10.32 10.34 -12.37
C ALA A 14 10.09 9.24 -11.33
N CYS A 15 10.16 9.54 -10.02
CA CYS A 15 9.80 8.61 -8.96
C CYS A 15 8.31 8.25 -8.95
N ALA A 16 7.42 9.16 -9.32
CA ALA A 16 5.99 8.90 -9.43
C ALA A 16 5.63 8.04 -10.66
N LEU A 17 6.42 8.11 -11.72
CA LEU A 17 6.19 7.33 -12.96
C LEU A 17 6.69 5.88 -12.87
N THR A 18 7.41 5.51 -11.81
CA THR A 18 7.78 4.10 -11.54
C THR A 18 6.66 3.29 -10.90
N SER A 19 5.42 3.79 -10.87
CA SER A 19 4.26 2.94 -10.68
C SER A 19 4.18 1.98 -11.88
N TYR A 20 4.93 0.88 -11.81
CA TYR A 20 4.69 -0.24 -12.69
C TYR A 20 3.23 -0.63 -12.54
N ALA A 21 2.47 -0.56 -13.62
CA ALA A 21 1.25 -1.33 -13.69
C ALA A 21 1.62 -2.73 -13.19
N GLN A 22 1.03 -3.15 -12.06
CA GLN A 22 1.36 -4.44 -11.47
C GLN A 22 0.91 -5.49 -12.49
N GLY A 23 1.86 -5.93 -13.30
CA GLY A 23 1.62 -7.01 -14.25
C GLY A 23 1.23 -8.25 -13.45
N ARG A 24 0.48 -9.16 -14.06
CA ARG A 24 0.02 -10.43 -13.46
C ARG A 24 1.14 -11.40 -13.04
N LYS A 25 2.39 -10.91 -12.94
CA LYS A 25 3.58 -11.66 -12.51
C LYS A 25 3.48 -12.25 -11.08
N GLY A 26 2.51 -11.76 -10.30
CA GLY A 26 2.22 -12.29 -8.97
C GLY A 26 1.12 -13.34 -8.94
N LEU A 27 0.63 -13.81 -10.10
CA LEU A 27 -0.33 -14.89 -10.21
C LEU A 27 0.42 -16.22 -10.29
N TYR A 28 0.08 -17.16 -9.42
CA TYR A 28 0.70 -18.47 -9.35
C TYR A 28 -0.33 -19.59 -9.39
N ILE A 29 0.04 -20.72 -9.99
CA ILE A 29 -0.64 -21.99 -9.76
C ILE A 29 -0.19 -22.46 -8.37
N ASN A 30 -1.14 -22.65 -7.45
CA ASN A 30 -0.83 -22.93 -6.04
C ASN A 30 -1.08 -24.37 -5.65
N GLU A 31 -2.17 -24.96 -6.11
CA GLU A 31 -2.53 -26.33 -5.82
C GLU A 31 -3.31 -26.91 -7.01
N VAL A 32 -3.13 -28.20 -7.32
CA VAL A 32 -3.80 -28.90 -8.41
C VAL A 32 -4.25 -30.28 -7.93
N MET A 33 -5.50 -30.61 -8.13
CA MET A 33 -6.02 -31.97 -7.96
C MET A 33 -6.46 -32.52 -9.31
N VAL A 34 -5.86 -33.62 -9.74
CA VAL A 34 -6.15 -34.24 -11.04
C VAL A 34 -7.44 -35.06 -10.99
N GLN A 35 -7.58 -35.89 -9.98
CA GLN A 35 -8.73 -36.77 -9.81
C GLN A 35 -9.38 -36.51 -8.45
N ASN A 36 -10.60 -36.02 -8.48
CA ASN A 36 -11.44 -35.71 -7.34
C ASN A 36 -12.69 -36.59 -7.40
N ASP A 37 -12.75 -37.60 -6.55
CA ASP A 37 -13.87 -38.55 -6.53
C ASP A 37 -14.78 -38.36 -5.32
N SER A 38 -14.21 -37.87 -4.20
CA SER A 38 -14.95 -37.76 -2.94
C SER A 38 -14.33 -36.74 -1.96
N SER A 39 -13.53 -35.78 -2.45
CA SER A 39 -12.96 -34.76 -1.57
C SER A 39 -14.03 -33.80 -1.06
N SER A 40 -13.70 -32.95 -0.13
CA SER A 40 -14.59 -31.90 0.38
C SER A 40 -14.88 -30.79 -0.65
N VAL A 41 -14.22 -30.83 -1.80
CA VAL A 41 -14.27 -29.78 -2.84
C VAL A 41 -15.20 -30.24 -3.94
N ILE A 42 -16.32 -29.58 -4.09
CA ILE A 42 -17.32 -29.78 -5.13
C ILE A 42 -17.52 -28.49 -5.93
N ASP A 43 -17.91 -28.63 -7.19
CA ASP A 43 -18.23 -27.48 -8.03
C ASP A 43 -19.58 -26.83 -7.64
N ASP A 44 -19.92 -25.74 -8.32
CA ASP A 44 -21.18 -25.00 -8.10
C ASP A 44 -22.43 -25.85 -8.36
N TYR A 45 -22.29 -27.01 -9.03
CA TYR A 45 -23.37 -27.96 -9.36
C TYR A 45 -23.37 -29.19 -8.45
N GLY A 46 -22.47 -29.25 -7.46
CA GLY A 46 -22.36 -30.38 -6.54
C GLY A 46 -21.67 -31.61 -7.14
N LEU A 47 -20.87 -31.44 -8.18
CA LEU A 47 -20.14 -32.50 -8.85
C LEU A 47 -18.64 -32.48 -8.47
N TYR A 48 -18.01 -33.65 -8.58
CA TYR A 48 -16.59 -33.81 -8.33
C TYR A 48 -15.81 -33.72 -9.64
N HIS A 49 -14.91 -32.77 -9.73
CA HIS A 49 -14.02 -32.57 -10.89
C HIS A 49 -12.60 -32.29 -10.43
N GLY A 50 -11.62 -32.60 -11.27
CA GLY A 50 -10.26 -32.09 -11.09
C GLY A 50 -10.27 -30.57 -11.09
N TRP A 51 -9.38 -29.95 -10.35
CA TRP A 51 -9.34 -28.50 -10.20
C TRP A 51 -7.92 -27.95 -10.15
N ILE A 52 -7.81 -26.69 -10.49
CA ILE A 52 -6.59 -25.92 -10.48
C ILE A 52 -6.84 -24.68 -9.62
N GLU A 53 -6.03 -24.47 -8.59
CA GLU A 53 -6.10 -23.28 -7.76
C GLU A 53 -5.05 -22.27 -8.19
N LEU A 54 -5.49 -21.03 -8.37
CA LEU A 54 -4.62 -19.89 -8.61
C LEU A 54 -4.55 -19.02 -7.36
N PHE A 55 -3.40 -18.42 -7.13
CA PHE A 55 -3.11 -17.58 -5.98
C PHE A 55 -2.59 -16.21 -6.41
N ASN A 56 -3.20 -15.15 -5.89
CA ASN A 56 -2.69 -13.78 -6.02
C ASN A 56 -1.67 -13.50 -4.90
N SER A 57 -0.39 -13.54 -5.21
CA SER A 57 0.67 -13.29 -4.23
C SER A 57 0.86 -11.82 -3.87
N THR A 58 0.18 -10.91 -4.56
CA THR A 58 0.33 -9.47 -4.38
C THR A 58 -0.51 -8.94 -3.22
N TYR A 59 -0.22 -7.72 -2.78
CA TYR A 59 -1.01 -7.00 -1.77
C TYR A 59 -2.05 -6.05 -2.39
N ALA A 60 -2.31 -6.19 -3.71
CA ALA A 60 -3.33 -5.44 -4.42
C ALA A 60 -4.32 -6.40 -5.10
N PRO A 61 -5.56 -5.98 -5.37
CA PRO A 61 -6.46 -6.74 -6.22
C PRO A 61 -5.84 -6.98 -7.59
N MET A 62 -6.10 -8.16 -8.16
CA MET A 62 -5.59 -8.56 -9.46
C MET A 62 -6.73 -9.03 -10.35
N ASP A 63 -6.90 -8.39 -11.49
CA ASP A 63 -7.86 -8.85 -12.50
C ASP A 63 -7.22 -9.93 -13.36
N ILE A 64 -7.77 -11.16 -13.26
CA ILE A 64 -7.36 -12.32 -14.05
C ILE A 64 -8.19 -12.50 -15.33
N SER A 65 -9.11 -11.59 -15.62
CA SER A 65 -9.85 -11.64 -16.90
C SER A 65 -8.88 -11.55 -18.09
N SER A 66 -9.21 -12.22 -19.18
CA SER A 66 -8.36 -12.34 -20.38
C SER A 66 -7.04 -13.12 -20.20
N VAL A 67 -6.76 -13.66 -19.03
CA VAL A 67 -5.66 -14.62 -18.83
C VAL A 67 -6.05 -15.93 -19.51
N PHE A 68 -5.08 -16.66 -20.02
CA PHE A 68 -5.29 -17.95 -20.64
C PHE A 68 -4.77 -19.07 -19.74
N LEU A 69 -5.63 -20.08 -19.51
CA LEU A 69 -5.21 -21.35 -18.91
C LEU A 69 -5.15 -22.42 -19.99
N THR A 70 -4.13 -23.26 -19.92
CA THR A 70 -3.95 -24.34 -20.87
C THR A 70 -3.27 -25.54 -20.24
N ASN A 71 -3.59 -26.73 -20.75
CA ASN A 71 -2.85 -27.97 -20.45
C ASN A 71 -1.98 -28.42 -21.64
N ASP A 72 -1.79 -27.56 -22.65
CA ASP A 72 -0.91 -27.82 -23.79
C ASP A 72 -0.05 -26.58 -24.10
N ALA A 73 1.26 -26.74 -24.00
CA ALA A 73 2.22 -25.67 -24.30
C ALA A 73 2.17 -25.18 -25.75
N ASN A 74 1.66 -26.00 -26.67
CA ASN A 74 1.50 -25.61 -28.08
C ASN A 74 0.20 -24.83 -28.33
N GLU A 75 -0.74 -24.85 -27.40
CA GLU A 75 -2.02 -24.15 -27.46
C GLU A 75 -2.16 -23.17 -26.28
N PRO A 76 -1.38 -22.10 -26.21
CA PRO A 76 -1.37 -21.19 -25.06
C PRO A 76 -2.71 -20.48 -24.82
N LYS A 77 -3.57 -20.36 -25.84
CA LYS A 77 -4.87 -19.67 -25.78
C LYS A 77 -6.06 -20.61 -25.63
N LYS A 78 -5.87 -21.77 -25.03
CA LYS A 78 -6.89 -22.83 -24.99
C LYS A 78 -8.16 -22.44 -24.23
N TYR A 79 -8.00 -21.84 -23.05
CA TYR A 79 -9.10 -21.33 -22.26
C TYR A 79 -8.87 -19.87 -21.87
N PRO A 80 -9.56 -18.91 -22.50
CA PRO A 80 -9.55 -17.52 -22.09
C PRO A 80 -10.47 -17.33 -20.88
N VAL A 81 -10.00 -16.74 -19.82
CA VAL A 81 -10.85 -16.32 -18.70
C VAL A 81 -11.76 -15.19 -19.19
N PRO A 82 -13.10 -15.34 -19.13
CA PRO A 82 -14.04 -14.36 -19.67
C PRO A 82 -13.91 -12.99 -19.01
N LEU A 83 -14.21 -11.96 -19.82
CA LEU A 83 -14.33 -10.58 -19.34
C LEU A 83 -15.70 -10.35 -18.69
N GLY A 84 -15.73 -9.47 -17.68
CA GLY A 84 -16.98 -8.95 -17.14
C GLY A 84 -17.57 -9.74 -15.96
N ASP A 85 -16.93 -10.81 -15.52
CA ASP A 85 -17.30 -11.46 -14.26
C ASP A 85 -16.57 -10.76 -13.10
N VAL A 86 -17.33 -10.30 -12.11
CA VAL A 86 -16.80 -9.63 -10.92
C VAL A 86 -15.86 -10.54 -10.12
N LYS A 87 -16.08 -11.85 -10.17
CA LYS A 87 -15.25 -12.84 -9.48
C LYS A 87 -13.84 -13.00 -10.06
N THR A 88 -13.58 -12.45 -11.27
CA THR A 88 -12.24 -12.45 -11.87
C THR A 88 -11.31 -11.40 -11.25
N GLU A 89 -11.84 -10.47 -10.47
CA GLU A 89 -11.02 -9.58 -9.64
C GLU A 89 -10.63 -10.30 -8.33
N MET A 90 -9.45 -10.91 -8.33
CA MET A 90 -8.93 -11.62 -7.17
C MET A 90 -8.46 -10.62 -6.10
N PRO A 91 -8.99 -10.66 -4.87
CA PRO A 91 -8.49 -9.84 -3.78
C PRO A 91 -7.02 -10.14 -3.45
N PRO A 92 -6.32 -9.25 -2.71
CA PRO A 92 -4.96 -9.47 -2.28
C PRO A 92 -4.82 -10.76 -1.47
N ARG A 93 -3.81 -11.56 -1.77
CA ARG A 93 -3.51 -12.78 -1.01
C ARG A 93 -4.66 -13.79 -0.95
N GLN A 94 -5.50 -13.83 -1.98
CA GLN A 94 -6.62 -14.76 -2.09
C GLN A 94 -6.41 -15.79 -3.21
N HIS A 95 -7.22 -16.81 -3.17
CA HIS A 95 -7.19 -17.97 -4.06
C HIS A 95 -8.48 -18.00 -4.89
N VAL A 96 -8.39 -18.61 -6.07
CA VAL A 96 -9.54 -18.92 -6.91
C VAL A 96 -9.35 -20.31 -7.53
N ILE A 97 -10.43 -21.09 -7.56
CA ILE A 97 -10.43 -22.46 -8.12
C ILE A 97 -11.03 -22.45 -9.51
N PHE A 98 -10.39 -23.15 -10.44
CA PHE A 98 -10.88 -23.47 -11.76
C PHE A 98 -11.11 -24.97 -11.87
N TRP A 99 -12.30 -25.35 -12.35
CA TRP A 99 -12.72 -26.73 -12.53
C TRP A 99 -12.30 -27.26 -13.89
N ALA A 100 -11.53 -28.34 -13.92
CA ALA A 100 -11.07 -28.97 -15.16
C ALA A 100 -12.07 -30.03 -15.65
N ASP A 101 -13.28 -29.62 -15.98
CA ASP A 101 -14.42 -30.48 -16.36
C ASP A 101 -14.69 -30.52 -17.86
N ASN A 102 -14.00 -29.69 -18.66
CA ASN A 102 -14.25 -29.51 -20.08
C ASN A 102 -15.68 -29.03 -20.41
N GLU A 103 -16.28 -28.24 -19.53
CA GLU A 103 -17.64 -27.71 -19.69
C GLU A 103 -17.67 -26.19 -19.48
N PRO A 104 -17.01 -25.38 -20.33
CA PRO A 104 -16.88 -23.94 -20.16
C PRO A 104 -18.23 -23.20 -20.18
N ASN A 105 -19.29 -23.86 -20.66
CA ASN A 105 -20.62 -23.28 -20.63
C ASN A 105 -21.26 -23.23 -19.24
N LYS A 106 -20.71 -23.93 -18.26
CA LYS A 106 -21.20 -23.91 -16.87
C LYS A 106 -20.85 -22.60 -16.15
N GLY A 107 -19.80 -21.90 -16.56
CA GLY A 107 -19.40 -20.64 -15.94
C GLY A 107 -17.94 -20.28 -16.15
N THR A 108 -17.57 -19.10 -15.68
CA THR A 108 -16.24 -18.51 -15.85
C THR A 108 -15.10 -19.39 -15.27
N PHE A 109 -15.39 -20.21 -14.28
CA PHE A 109 -14.39 -21.03 -13.61
C PHE A 109 -14.37 -22.49 -14.06
N HIS A 110 -15.11 -22.82 -15.15
CA HIS A 110 -15.14 -24.14 -15.77
C HIS A 110 -14.27 -24.14 -17.02
N LEU A 111 -13.21 -24.93 -17.01
CA LEU A 111 -12.20 -24.96 -18.07
C LEU A 111 -12.68 -25.73 -19.29
N SER A 112 -12.13 -25.42 -20.46
CA SER A 112 -12.38 -26.13 -21.72
C SER A 112 -11.53 -27.41 -21.90
N PHE A 113 -10.95 -27.93 -20.83
CA PHE A 113 -10.11 -29.12 -20.83
C PHE A 113 -10.26 -29.90 -19.53
N LYS A 114 -9.81 -31.19 -19.55
CA LYS A 114 -9.71 -32.05 -18.37
C LYS A 114 -8.25 -32.33 -18.05
N LEU A 115 -8.00 -32.70 -16.81
CA LEU A 115 -6.75 -33.29 -16.36
C LEU A 115 -6.87 -34.81 -16.47
N GLU A 116 -5.78 -35.49 -16.86
CA GLU A 116 -5.77 -36.93 -17.11
C GLU A 116 -5.06 -37.68 -15.98
N ALA A 117 -5.79 -38.54 -15.27
CA ALA A 117 -5.22 -39.39 -14.25
C ALA A 117 -4.20 -40.37 -14.84
N GLY A 118 -3.12 -40.66 -14.11
CA GLY A 118 -2.09 -41.59 -14.54
C GLY A 118 -1.15 -41.08 -15.63
N LYS A 119 -1.20 -39.80 -15.95
CA LYS A 119 -0.28 -39.13 -16.87
C LYS A 119 0.27 -37.85 -16.23
N ASP A 120 1.43 -37.43 -16.72
CA ASP A 120 1.94 -36.11 -16.37
C ASP A 120 1.05 -35.04 -17.01
N ASN A 121 0.54 -34.11 -16.19
CA ASN A 121 -0.25 -33.00 -16.65
C ASN A 121 0.56 -31.72 -16.57
N TRP A 122 0.92 -31.18 -17.71
CA TRP A 122 1.47 -29.83 -17.75
C TRP A 122 0.33 -28.81 -17.76
N ILE A 123 0.46 -27.74 -16.96
CA ILE A 123 -0.51 -26.67 -16.85
C ILE A 123 0.24 -25.36 -16.94
N GLY A 124 -0.24 -24.43 -17.77
CA GLY A 124 0.35 -23.10 -17.93
C GLY A 124 -0.68 -22.00 -17.85
N ILE A 125 -0.24 -20.86 -17.32
CA ILE A 125 -0.98 -19.60 -17.32
C ILE A 125 -0.26 -18.63 -18.22
N TYR A 126 -0.93 -18.09 -19.21
CA TYR A 126 -0.43 -17.07 -20.10
C TYR A 126 -1.16 -15.74 -19.88
N ASP A 127 -0.44 -14.64 -20.03
CA ASP A 127 -1.04 -13.31 -19.94
C ASP A 127 -1.98 -13.04 -21.11
N ALA A 128 -2.71 -11.94 -21.07
CA ALA A 128 -3.69 -11.51 -22.07
C ALA A 128 -3.12 -11.39 -23.50
N ASP A 129 -1.81 -11.31 -23.66
CA ASP A 129 -1.14 -11.35 -24.96
C ASP A 129 -1.15 -12.77 -25.58
N GLY A 130 -1.34 -13.81 -24.76
CA GLY A 130 -1.29 -15.21 -25.14
C GLY A 130 0.09 -15.69 -25.57
N ILE A 131 1.14 -15.00 -25.14
CA ILE A 131 2.56 -15.27 -25.45
C ILE A 131 3.37 -15.33 -24.17
N THR A 132 3.14 -14.40 -23.25
CA THR A 132 3.90 -14.29 -22.00
C THR A 132 3.43 -15.35 -21.01
N LEU A 133 4.26 -16.34 -20.74
CA LEU A 133 4.01 -17.33 -19.70
C LEU A 133 4.18 -16.67 -18.33
N ILE A 134 3.14 -16.71 -17.51
CA ILE A 134 3.13 -16.16 -16.15
C ILE A 134 3.68 -17.22 -15.18
N ASP A 135 3.08 -18.41 -15.19
CA ASP A 135 3.47 -19.53 -14.34
C ASP A 135 3.12 -20.86 -15.02
N SER A 136 3.82 -21.92 -14.65
CA SER A 136 3.53 -23.28 -15.12
C SER A 136 3.93 -24.34 -14.12
N VAL A 137 3.25 -25.45 -14.17
CA VAL A 137 3.53 -26.63 -13.34
C VAL A 137 3.35 -27.90 -14.16
N THR A 138 4.18 -28.91 -13.87
CA THR A 138 3.93 -30.28 -14.32
C THR A 138 3.52 -31.11 -13.12
N VAL A 139 2.31 -31.59 -13.15
CA VAL A 139 1.72 -32.46 -12.12
C VAL A 139 2.10 -33.88 -12.47
N PRO A 140 2.80 -34.64 -11.59
CA PRO A 140 3.30 -35.97 -11.91
C PRO A 140 2.17 -37.01 -12.01
N ALA A 141 2.36 -38.00 -12.87
CA ALA A 141 1.41 -39.09 -13.10
C ALA A 141 1.14 -39.99 -11.87
N CYS A 142 1.99 -39.90 -10.84
CA CYS A 142 1.89 -40.76 -9.66
C CYS A 142 0.84 -40.34 -8.64
N LEU A 143 0.07 -39.28 -8.89
CA LEU A 143 -0.97 -38.82 -7.96
C LEU A 143 -2.14 -39.82 -7.94
N VAL A 144 -2.56 -40.15 -6.73
CA VAL A 144 -3.72 -40.99 -6.44
C VAL A 144 -4.98 -40.12 -6.39
N SER A 145 -6.15 -40.73 -6.60
CA SER A 145 -7.42 -40.05 -6.43
C SER A 145 -7.53 -39.34 -5.05
N ASN A 146 -8.12 -38.16 -5.06
CA ASN A 146 -8.29 -37.28 -3.88
C ASN A 146 -6.97 -36.83 -3.23
N THR A 147 -5.88 -36.81 -3.98
CA THR A 147 -4.64 -36.19 -3.58
C THR A 147 -4.37 -34.98 -4.46
N SER A 148 -3.69 -33.98 -3.91
CA SER A 148 -3.32 -32.76 -4.65
C SER A 148 -1.80 -32.61 -4.76
N TRP A 149 -1.37 -31.88 -5.78
CA TRP A 149 -0.02 -31.40 -5.98
C TRP A 149 0.01 -29.92 -5.64
N ALA A 150 0.58 -29.56 -4.50
CA ALA A 150 0.52 -28.21 -3.96
C ALA A 150 1.89 -27.62 -3.74
N ARG A 151 1.99 -26.31 -3.84
CA ARG A 151 3.19 -25.59 -3.38
C ARG A 151 3.37 -25.80 -1.87
N VAL A 152 4.61 -25.91 -1.42
CA VAL A 152 4.92 -26.03 0.02
C VAL A 152 4.40 -24.81 0.79
N ALA A 153 4.43 -23.63 0.18
CA ALA A 153 3.85 -22.39 0.68
C ALA A 153 3.31 -21.57 -0.49
N ASP A 154 2.28 -20.77 -0.25
CA ASP A 154 1.60 -19.98 -1.27
C ASP A 154 2.54 -19.13 -2.09
N GLY A 155 2.54 -19.34 -3.40
CA GLY A 155 3.37 -18.63 -4.38
C GLY A 155 4.88 -18.78 -4.21
N LYS A 156 5.34 -19.78 -3.42
CA LYS A 156 6.76 -20.10 -3.24
C LYS A 156 7.17 -21.27 -4.10
N GLU A 157 8.47 -21.38 -4.32
CA GLU A 157 9.06 -22.54 -4.99
C GLU A 157 8.97 -23.78 -4.08
N GLY A 158 8.93 -24.95 -4.71
CA GLY A 158 8.79 -26.23 -4.05
C GLY A 158 7.35 -26.75 -4.10
N TRP A 159 7.24 -28.04 -4.39
CA TRP A 159 5.98 -28.74 -4.54
C TRP A 159 5.97 -30.01 -3.73
N GLU A 160 4.82 -30.38 -3.19
CA GLU A 160 4.62 -31.60 -2.43
C GLU A 160 3.27 -32.24 -2.74
N VAL A 161 3.17 -33.55 -2.49
CA VAL A 161 1.89 -34.26 -2.53
C VAL A 161 1.16 -34.03 -1.22
N ARG A 162 -0.13 -33.70 -1.31
CA ARG A 162 -1.05 -33.59 -0.18
C ARG A 162 -2.12 -34.66 -0.27
N ASP A 163 -2.19 -35.48 0.75
CA ASP A 163 -3.05 -36.67 0.83
C ASP A 163 -4.23 -36.52 1.76
N GLY A 164 -4.41 -35.34 2.35
CA GLY A 164 -5.47 -35.05 3.32
C GLY A 164 -5.18 -35.56 4.73
N SER A 165 -3.96 -36.02 5.02
CA SER A 165 -3.55 -36.39 6.38
C SER A 165 -3.39 -35.17 7.29
N GLU A 166 -3.29 -35.39 8.61
CA GLU A 166 -3.18 -34.29 9.60
C GLU A 166 -1.98 -33.36 9.41
N THR A 167 -0.96 -33.78 8.66
CA THR A 167 0.22 -32.98 8.36
C THR A 167 0.26 -32.44 6.93
N LYS A 168 -0.61 -32.97 6.04
CA LYS A 168 -0.65 -32.64 4.61
C LYS A 168 -2.08 -32.47 4.13
N TYR A 169 -2.75 -31.50 4.74
CA TYR A 169 -4.10 -31.12 4.34
C TYR A 169 -4.15 -30.65 2.89
N ILE A 170 -5.21 -31.02 2.19
CA ILE A 170 -5.60 -30.37 0.94
C ILE A 170 -6.23 -29.04 1.33
N THR A 171 -5.81 -27.93 0.73
CA THR A 171 -6.11 -26.58 1.20
C THR A 171 -6.86 -25.73 0.17
N PRO A 172 -8.00 -26.20 -0.38
CA PRO A 172 -8.74 -25.46 -1.39
C PRO A 172 -9.21 -24.11 -0.85
N SER A 173 -8.95 -23.05 -1.60
CA SER A 173 -9.29 -21.65 -1.26
C SER A 173 -8.71 -21.17 0.06
N SER A 174 -7.63 -21.80 0.54
CA SER A 174 -6.97 -21.43 1.80
C SER A 174 -5.46 -21.55 1.68
N ASN A 175 -4.75 -20.95 2.64
CA ASN A 175 -3.29 -20.95 2.59
C ASN A 175 -2.72 -22.36 2.72
N ASN A 176 -1.71 -22.67 1.92
CA ASN A 176 -1.00 -23.94 1.95
C ASN A 176 -0.29 -24.21 3.28
N ILE A 177 0.10 -23.17 3.99
CA ILE A 177 0.62 -23.29 5.34
C ILE A 177 -0.43 -22.77 6.30
N ILE A 178 -0.97 -23.66 7.12
CA ILE A 178 -1.81 -23.29 8.26
C ILE A 178 -0.86 -22.90 9.39
N ILE A 179 -0.80 -21.60 9.66
CA ILE A 179 0.00 -21.08 10.77
C ILE A 179 -0.91 -21.03 12.00
N ASP A 180 -0.94 -22.11 12.76
CA ASP A 180 -1.70 -22.19 14.00
C ASP A 180 -1.10 -21.33 15.12
N THR A 181 0.18 -21.02 15.01
CA THR A 181 0.90 -20.16 15.95
C THR A 181 1.36 -18.89 15.26
N ASN A 182 1.27 -17.77 15.95
CA ASN A 182 1.74 -16.51 15.43
C ASN A 182 3.28 -16.45 15.53
N ASN A 183 3.98 -17.16 14.64
CA ASN A 183 5.45 -17.24 14.60
C ASN A 183 6.14 -15.87 14.76
N LYS A 184 5.44 -14.78 14.40
CA LYS A 184 5.97 -13.43 14.61
C LYS A 184 5.96 -13.04 16.07
N VAL A 185 4.97 -13.49 16.84
CA VAL A 185 4.91 -13.25 18.30
C VAL A 185 6.00 -14.03 19.00
N ASP A 186 6.20 -15.30 18.61
CA ASP A 186 7.22 -16.17 19.21
C ASP A 186 8.63 -15.66 18.87
N MET A 187 8.88 -15.30 17.61
CA MET A 187 10.13 -14.64 17.19
C MET A 187 10.36 -13.31 17.90
N PHE A 188 9.28 -12.57 18.20
CA PHE A 188 9.35 -11.32 18.92
C PHE A 188 9.69 -11.56 20.39
N ALA A 189 9.03 -12.52 21.02
CA ALA A 189 9.29 -12.92 22.41
C ALA A 189 10.74 -13.43 22.59
N GLU A 190 11.28 -14.15 21.60
CA GLU A 190 12.66 -14.65 21.61
C GLU A 190 13.69 -13.54 21.42
N LYS A 191 13.45 -12.58 20.50
CA LYS A 191 14.43 -11.55 20.14
C LYS A 191 14.33 -10.28 20.96
N ASP A 192 13.15 -9.96 21.47
CA ASP A 192 12.88 -8.72 22.23
C ASP A 192 11.84 -8.96 23.33
N SER A 193 12.16 -9.85 24.26
CA SER A 193 11.27 -10.24 25.37
C SER A 193 10.79 -9.06 26.23
N ASN A 194 11.55 -7.97 26.25
CA ASN A 194 11.28 -6.78 27.06
C ASN A 194 10.72 -5.61 26.25
N GLY A 195 10.56 -5.74 24.93
CA GLY A 195 10.11 -4.67 24.05
C GLY A 195 11.08 -3.48 23.89
N PHE A 196 12.30 -3.63 24.39
CA PHE A 196 13.30 -2.53 24.41
C PHE A 196 13.78 -2.17 23.00
N VAL A 197 14.06 -3.18 22.17
CA VAL A 197 14.52 -2.98 20.79
C VAL A 197 13.41 -2.33 19.96
N LEU A 198 12.17 -2.77 20.13
CA LEU A 198 11.01 -2.16 19.47
C LEU A 198 10.85 -0.69 19.85
N THR A 199 10.96 -0.39 21.14
CA THR A 199 10.85 0.98 21.65
C THR A 199 11.96 1.87 21.10
N LEU A 200 13.20 1.38 21.08
CA LEU A 200 14.35 2.09 20.53
C LEU A 200 14.17 2.36 19.02
N MET A 201 13.71 1.36 18.27
CA MET A 201 13.43 1.50 16.84
C MET A 201 12.32 2.51 16.59
N ALA A 202 11.23 2.46 17.36
CA ALA A 202 10.14 3.42 17.23
C ALA A 202 10.61 4.85 17.51
N MET A 203 11.39 5.07 18.58
CA MET A 203 11.99 6.37 18.88
C MET A 203 12.94 6.82 17.77
N ALA A 204 13.79 5.93 17.24
CA ALA A 204 14.73 6.26 16.17
C ALA A 204 14.01 6.72 14.90
N ILE A 205 12.89 6.06 14.54
CA ILE A 205 12.06 6.45 13.40
C ILE A 205 11.47 7.85 13.60
N VAL A 206 10.90 8.14 14.78
CA VAL A 206 10.32 9.45 15.09
C VAL A 206 11.39 10.55 15.06
N PHE A 207 12.55 10.32 15.73
CA PHE A 207 13.63 11.29 15.71
C PHE A 207 14.21 11.51 14.31
N SER A 208 14.34 10.47 13.50
CA SER A 208 14.80 10.60 12.12
C SER A 208 13.83 11.42 11.27
N ALA A 209 12.52 11.21 11.44
CA ALA A 209 11.49 12.00 10.76
C ALA A 209 11.54 13.49 11.17
N LEU A 210 11.68 13.77 12.47
CA LEU A 210 11.80 15.12 12.98
C LEU A 210 13.09 15.79 12.49
N LEU A 211 14.20 15.06 12.43
CA LEU A 211 15.47 15.55 11.91
C LEU A 211 15.34 15.94 10.43
N VAL A 212 14.74 15.07 9.61
CA VAL A 212 14.49 15.37 8.18
C VAL A 212 13.62 16.62 8.06
N LEU A 213 12.54 16.71 8.86
CA LEU A 213 11.66 17.88 8.86
C LEU A 213 12.43 19.16 9.23
N SER A 214 13.28 19.10 10.26
CA SER A 214 14.14 20.21 10.69
C SER A 214 15.10 20.65 9.58
N ILE A 215 15.71 19.71 8.89
CA ILE A 215 16.58 20.01 7.73
C ILE A 215 15.76 20.66 6.60
N CYS A 216 14.56 20.18 6.33
CA CYS A 216 13.68 20.80 5.34
C CYS A 216 13.36 22.26 5.68
N PHE A 217 12.99 22.54 6.92
CA PHE A 217 12.74 23.92 7.37
C PHE A 217 14.00 24.80 7.33
N TYR A 218 15.15 24.26 7.71
CA TYR A 218 16.42 24.98 7.59
C TYR A 218 16.71 25.37 6.12
N VAL A 219 16.53 24.43 5.19
CA VAL A 219 16.73 24.69 3.75
C VAL A 219 15.73 25.73 3.24
N ILE A 220 14.45 25.61 3.61
CA ILE A 220 13.41 26.58 3.21
C ILE A 220 13.74 27.98 3.77
N SER A 221 14.15 28.06 5.02
CA SER A 221 14.58 29.34 5.65
C SER A 221 15.73 29.97 4.88
N LYS A 222 16.77 29.19 4.58
CA LYS A 222 17.92 29.68 3.77
C LYS A 222 17.52 30.17 2.39
N ILE A 223 16.62 29.47 1.72
CA ILE A 223 16.08 29.87 0.42
C ILE A 223 15.25 31.15 0.56
N GLY A 224 14.41 31.25 1.60
CA GLY A 224 13.58 32.41 1.89
C GLY A 224 14.41 33.66 2.18
N GLU A 225 15.49 33.55 2.98
CA GLU A 225 16.44 34.63 3.20
C GLU A 225 17.09 35.12 1.89
N GLN A 226 17.53 34.20 1.03
CA GLN A 226 18.14 34.57 -0.25
C GLN A 226 17.14 35.28 -1.17
N ILE A 227 15.90 34.78 -1.26
CA ILE A 227 14.84 35.40 -2.07
C ILE A 227 14.51 36.80 -1.54
N SER A 228 14.37 36.92 -0.21
CA SER A 228 14.08 38.23 0.44
C SER A 228 15.19 39.24 0.19
N ARG A 229 16.47 38.83 0.32
CA ARG A 229 17.61 39.68 0.01
C ARG A 229 17.62 40.14 -1.46
N VAL A 230 17.42 39.22 -2.40
CA VAL A 230 17.36 39.55 -3.84
C VAL A 230 16.22 40.50 -4.14
N ASN A 231 15.05 40.33 -3.52
CA ASN A 231 13.90 41.21 -3.72
C ASN A 231 14.11 42.61 -3.12
N LYS A 232 14.73 42.70 -1.94
CA LYS A 232 15.10 43.99 -1.32
C LYS A 232 16.09 44.76 -2.18
N LEU A 233 17.12 44.11 -2.72
CA LEU A 233 18.14 44.74 -3.59
C LEU A 233 17.56 45.15 -4.94
N ARG A 234 16.64 44.38 -5.50
CA ARG A 234 15.90 44.80 -6.72
C ARG A 234 15.05 46.04 -6.49
N ALA A 235 14.43 46.15 -5.32
CA ALA A 235 13.64 47.31 -4.96
C ALA A 235 14.49 48.58 -4.77
N GLN A 236 15.81 48.41 -4.46
CA GLN A 236 16.80 49.49 -4.33
C GLN A 236 17.54 49.81 -5.66
N GLY A 237 17.16 49.17 -6.75
CA GLY A 237 17.76 49.45 -8.08
C GLY A 237 19.15 48.88 -8.29
N ILE A 238 19.63 47.96 -7.44
CA ILE A 238 20.98 47.38 -7.53
C ILE A 238 20.91 46.12 -8.39
N ALA A 239 21.83 46.02 -9.37
CA ALA A 239 21.89 44.88 -10.28
C ALA A 239 22.30 43.58 -9.56
N PRO A 240 21.75 42.42 -9.95
CA PRO A 240 21.97 41.14 -9.25
C PRO A 240 23.42 40.62 -9.22
N GLU A 241 24.29 41.14 -10.05
CA GLU A 241 25.69 40.68 -10.15
C GLU A 241 26.61 41.23 -9.03
N GLU A 242 26.27 42.36 -8.41
CA GLU A 242 27.04 42.92 -7.31
C GLU A 242 26.72 42.25 -5.93
N VAL A 243 25.65 41.51 -5.88
CA VAL A 243 25.15 40.84 -4.63
C VAL A 243 26.00 39.61 -4.25
N ALA A 244 26.80 39.08 -5.18
CA ALA A 244 27.62 37.89 -4.92
C ALA A 244 28.87 38.14 -4.06
N LYS A 245 29.23 39.40 -3.78
CA LYS A 245 30.36 39.78 -2.94
C LYS A 245 29.89 40.51 -1.68
N GLY A 246 29.43 39.73 -0.75
CA GLY A 246 29.42 39.90 0.69
C GLY A 246 29.28 41.30 1.27
N GLU A 247 28.16 41.57 1.88
CA GLU A 247 28.08 42.24 3.16
C GLU A 247 26.92 41.69 3.93
N LYS A 248 27.19 41.13 5.10
CA LYS A 248 26.15 40.68 6.02
C LYS A 248 25.42 41.90 6.53
N ILE A 249 24.34 42.31 5.90
CA ILE A 249 23.37 43.22 6.53
C ILE A 249 22.67 42.36 7.58
N ASN A 250 23.23 42.50 8.79
CA ASN A 250 22.66 41.88 9.98
C ASN A 250 21.49 42.79 10.43
N ASP A 251 20.36 42.79 9.67
CA ASP A 251 19.12 43.29 10.25
C ASP A 251 18.62 42.23 11.24
N SER A 252 19.14 42.32 12.45
CA SER A 252 18.66 41.48 13.53
C SER A 252 17.23 41.94 13.83
N GLY A 253 16.28 40.97 13.95
CA GLY A 253 14.89 41.30 14.33
C GLY A 253 14.84 42.11 15.65
N GLU A 254 15.91 42.07 16.44
CA GLU A 254 16.13 42.87 17.66
C GLU A 254 16.27 44.37 17.37
N GLU A 255 16.98 44.76 16.27
CA GLU A 255 17.11 46.17 15.88
C GLU A 255 15.75 46.75 15.42
N ILE A 256 15.01 45.97 14.66
CA ILE A 256 13.64 46.38 14.23
C ILE A 256 12.71 46.47 15.44
N ALA A 257 12.76 45.52 16.37
CA ALA A 257 11.98 45.55 17.59
C ALA A 257 12.34 46.74 18.46
N ALA A 258 13.66 47.07 18.59
CA ALA A 258 14.14 48.23 19.35
C ALA A 258 13.66 49.56 18.70
N ILE A 259 13.71 49.69 17.38
CA ILE A 259 13.21 50.85 16.65
C ILE A 259 11.72 51.03 16.83
N VAL A 260 10.92 49.95 16.70
CA VAL A 260 9.47 49.96 16.88
C VAL A 260 9.11 50.30 18.31
N MET A 261 9.84 49.79 19.30
CA MET A 261 9.62 50.07 20.71
C MET A 261 9.95 51.53 21.05
N ALA A 262 11.08 52.05 20.51
CA ALA A 262 11.48 53.46 20.69
C ALA A 262 10.49 54.42 20.01
N LEU A 263 9.97 54.06 18.83
CA LEU A 263 8.95 54.83 18.11
C LEU A 263 7.61 54.84 18.87
N HIS A 264 7.22 53.70 19.42
CA HIS A 264 6.01 53.57 20.25
C HIS A 264 6.11 54.42 21.54
N GLU A 265 7.27 54.37 22.21
CA GLU A 265 7.50 55.17 23.43
C GLU A 265 7.55 56.66 23.14
N HIS A 266 8.16 57.05 22.00
CA HIS A 266 8.16 58.47 21.56
C HIS A 266 6.77 58.99 21.16
N LEU A 267 5.96 58.20 20.52
CA LEU A 267 4.57 58.54 20.13
C LEU A 267 3.66 58.58 21.38
N ASN A 268 3.88 57.70 22.34
CA ASN A 268 3.08 57.69 23.59
C ASN A 268 3.49 58.74 24.60
N ALA A 269 4.67 59.35 24.50
CA ALA A 269 5.13 60.40 25.38
C ALA A 269 4.31 61.73 25.24
N HIS A 270 3.49 61.85 24.21
CA HIS A 270 2.61 63.01 23.99
C HIS A 270 1.16 62.80 24.39
N ASP A 271 0.71 61.60 24.71
CA ASP A 271 -0.64 61.30 25.12
C ASP A 271 -0.78 61.21 26.63
N GLN A 272 -0.78 62.36 27.30
CA GLN A 272 -1.35 62.50 28.64
C GLN A 272 -2.88 62.62 28.55
N GLU A 273 -3.54 61.71 27.89
CA GLU A 273 -4.98 61.62 27.95
C GLU A 273 -5.42 60.56 28.95
N ASN A 274 -6.30 60.97 29.89
CA ASN A 274 -7.00 60.07 30.79
C ASN A 274 -7.81 59.05 29.96
N THR A 275 -7.23 57.93 29.68
CA THR A 275 -7.88 56.86 28.94
C THR A 275 -8.92 56.21 29.84
N ILE A 276 -10.20 56.59 29.70
CA ILE A 276 -11.33 55.86 30.27
C ILE A 276 -11.40 54.51 29.51
N LEU A 277 -10.89 53.48 30.19
CA LEU A 277 -11.04 52.11 29.69
C LEU A 277 -12.50 51.69 29.68
N THR A 278 -13.19 51.96 28.59
CA THR A 278 -14.49 51.37 28.33
C THR A 278 -14.30 49.90 27.91
N ILE A 279 -14.43 48.98 28.86
CA ILE A 279 -14.47 47.56 28.60
C ILE A 279 -15.76 47.27 27.84
N ASN A 280 -15.73 47.34 26.53
CA ASN A 280 -16.77 46.76 25.69
C ASN A 280 -16.82 45.26 25.90
N LYS A 281 -17.86 44.78 26.57
CA LYS A 281 -18.13 43.38 26.77
C LYS A 281 -18.30 42.72 25.40
N VAL A 282 -17.20 42.13 24.89
CA VAL A 282 -17.23 41.37 23.64
C VAL A 282 -18.17 40.18 23.85
N LYS A 283 -19.32 40.20 23.16
CA LYS A 283 -20.18 39.02 23.07
C LYS A 283 -19.35 37.89 22.45
N ARG A 284 -18.96 36.93 23.28
CA ARG A 284 -18.25 35.73 22.79
C ARG A 284 -19.11 35.05 21.77
N ALA A 285 -18.57 34.86 20.58
CA ALA A 285 -19.19 34.05 19.56
C ALA A 285 -19.42 32.65 20.13
N TYR A 286 -20.56 32.07 19.85
CA TYR A 286 -20.98 30.75 20.30
C TYR A 286 -19.93 29.71 19.82
N SER A 287 -19.23 29.06 20.73
CA SER A 287 -18.36 27.94 20.45
C SER A 287 -19.12 26.64 20.68
N PRO A 288 -18.99 25.63 19.80
CA PRO A 288 -19.59 24.30 20.01
C PRO A 288 -19.19 23.66 21.36
N TRP A 289 -18.07 24.07 21.93
CA TRP A 289 -17.56 23.60 23.21
C TRP A 289 -18.15 24.33 24.45
N SER A 290 -18.83 25.45 24.24
CA SER A 290 -19.64 26.12 25.28
C SER A 290 -21.10 25.66 25.22
N SER A 291 -21.32 24.36 25.05
CA SER A 291 -22.64 23.79 24.92
C SER A 291 -23.46 23.96 26.18
N LYS A 292 -24.77 24.24 26.03
CA LYS A 292 -25.78 24.41 27.06
C LYS A 292 -25.87 23.23 28.07
N ILE A 293 -25.10 22.18 27.91
CA ILE A 293 -25.05 21.00 28.80
C ILE A 293 -24.67 21.41 30.23
N TYR A 294 -23.84 22.44 30.40
CA TYR A 294 -23.48 22.93 31.73
C TYR A 294 -24.51 23.89 32.36
N GLY A 295 -25.43 24.44 31.56
CA GLY A 295 -26.54 25.26 32.05
C GLY A 295 -27.78 24.48 32.48
N LEU A 296 -27.84 23.17 32.21
CA LEU A 296 -28.97 22.29 32.55
C LEU A 296 -28.88 21.67 33.96
N ARG A 297 -27.95 22.11 34.80
CA ARG A 297 -27.83 21.67 36.20
C ARG A 297 -28.72 22.38 37.19
N GLU A 298 -29.50 23.36 36.76
CA GLU A 298 -30.56 23.96 37.58
C GLU A 298 -31.88 23.28 37.26
N LEU A 299 -32.38 22.50 38.18
CA LEU A 299 -33.72 21.94 38.16
C LEU A 299 -34.75 23.08 38.12
N PRO A 300 -35.77 23.02 37.25
CA PRO A 300 -36.83 24.01 37.26
C PRO A 300 -37.51 24.02 38.62
N ARG A 301 -37.44 25.14 39.35
CA ARG A 301 -38.25 25.38 40.55
C ARG A 301 -39.68 25.42 40.12
N ARG A 302 -40.52 24.60 40.76
CA ARG A 302 -41.98 24.66 40.73
C ARG A 302 -42.49 25.97 41.29
#